data_ebe4053273e100c659c273c1459f4abc
#
_entry.id   ebe4053273e100c659c273c1459f4abc
#
_cell.length_a   1.000
_cell.length_b   1.000
_cell.length_c   1.000
_cell.angle_alpha   90.00
_cell.angle_beta   90.00
_cell.angle_gamma   90.00
#
_symmetry.space_group_name_H-M   'P 1'
#
loop_
_entity.id
_entity.type
_entity.pdbx_description
1 polymer ?
#
loop_
_entity_poly.entity_id
_entity_poly.type
_entity_poly.pdbx_seq_one_letter_code
_entity_poly.pdbx_strand_id
1 'polypeptide(L)'
;RRLSDRGFRVEVSEKYTVTMTRGSTIVDLYTNPAFAWVIYLDGSKLLECCIEDFEFEGYTLKGLSREAEVVVSASHAVYKEHIYLLIDYFTVKKWLNERALKLSAELGAEESIKIASMLNDLVESGSMELPSRIPPALLARAYSLKFLKDEEFRATSPNLLKYLISERAGKAIFWRLTRKTY
;
A
#
# COMPACT_ATOMS: atom_id res chain seq x y z
N ARG A 1 14.83 18.38 -3.32
CA ARG A 1 15.98 19.23 -2.94
C ARG A 1 16.42 18.97 -1.50
N ARG A 2 15.57 19.13 -0.46
CA ARG A 2 16.01 19.00 0.95
C ARG A 2 16.64 17.64 1.31
N LEU A 3 16.20 16.52 0.74
CA LEU A 3 16.83 15.21 0.96
C LEU A 3 18.16 15.10 0.19
N SER A 4 18.22 15.60 -1.02
CA SER A 4 19.47 15.61 -1.80
C SER A 4 20.57 16.44 -1.11
N ASP A 5 20.21 17.59 -0.51
CA ASP A 5 21.12 18.42 0.29
C ASP A 5 21.65 17.71 1.54
N ARG A 6 20.96 16.65 1.98
CA ARG A 6 21.37 15.77 3.09
C ARG A 6 22.05 14.47 2.64
N GLY A 7 22.49 14.42 1.37
CA GLY A 7 23.25 13.31 0.80
C GLY A 7 22.43 12.11 0.32
N PHE A 8 21.09 12.23 0.26
CA PHE A 8 20.28 11.22 -0.39
C PHE A 8 20.40 11.31 -1.91
N ARG A 9 20.52 10.16 -2.57
CA ARG A 9 20.57 10.05 -4.03
C ARG A 9 19.29 9.39 -4.53
N VAL A 10 18.80 9.85 -5.69
CA VAL A 10 17.67 9.21 -6.37
C VAL A 10 18.15 7.89 -6.97
N GLU A 11 17.61 6.79 -6.49
CA GLU A 11 17.88 5.43 -7.00
C GLU A 11 16.88 5.04 -8.08
N VAL A 12 15.60 5.32 -7.83
CA VAL A 12 14.50 5.04 -8.75
C VAL A 12 13.60 6.26 -8.83
N SER A 13 13.17 6.62 -10.04
CA SER A 13 12.15 7.64 -10.28
C SER A 13 11.10 7.07 -11.23
N GLU A 14 9.89 6.90 -10.70
CA GLU A 14 8.72 6.42 -11.43
C GLU A 14 7.61 7.47 -11.42
N LYS A 15 6.51 7.18 -12.11
CA LYS A 15 5.42 8.14 -12.31
C LYS A 15 4.84 8.67 -10.98
N TYR A 16 4.73 7.82 -9.96
CA TYR A 16 4.12 8.15 -8.66
C TYR A 16 5.03 7.93 -7.47
N THR A 17 6.28 7.48 -7.70
CA THR A 17 7.20 7.11 -6.62
C THR A 17 8.61 7.57 -6.94
N VAL A 18 9.30 8.11 -5.95
CA VAL A 18 10.74 8.37 -6.00
C VAL A 18 11.39 7.66 -4.83
N THR A 19 12.25 6.69 -5.12
CA THR A 19 13.08 6.02 -4.11
C THR A 19 14.41 6.74 -4.00
N MET A 20 14.77 7.13 -2.79
CA MET A 20 16.04 7.78 -2.47
C MET A 20 16.82 6.97 -1.45
N THR A 21 18.14 6.91 -1.59
CA THR A 21 19.01 6.13 -0.72
C THR A 21 20.16 6.98 -0.15
N ARG A 22 20.56 6.66 1.09
CA ARG A 22 21.77 7.18 1.73
C ARG A 22 22.35 6.10 2.65
N GLY A 23 23.46 5.47 2.24
CA GLY A 23 23.99 4.29 2.92
C GLY A 23 22.96 3.17 2.93
N SER A 24 22.59 2.66 4.09
CA SER A 24 21.54 1.64 4.28
C SER A 24 20.13 2.22 4.41
N THR A 25 19.98 3.54 4.46
CA THR A 25 18.67 4.18 4.62
C THR A 25 17.99 4.33 3.27
N ILE A 26 16.77 3.84 3.16
CA ILE A 26 15.90 3.96 1.99
C ILE A 26 14.71 4.84 2.37
N VAL A 27 14.35 5.77 1.49
CA VAL A 27 13.16 6.62 1.61
C VAL A 27 12.37 6.55 0.32
N ASP A 28 11.16 6.06 0.39
CA ASP A 28 10.20 6.07 -0.71
C ASP A 28 9.24 7.26 -0.55
N LEU A 29 9.22 8.12 -1.55
CA LEU A 29 8.31 9.27 -1.63
C LEU A 29 7.20 8.94 -2.64
N TYR A 30 5.96 8.90 -2.17
CA TYR A 30 4.79 8.67 -3.01
C TYR A 30 4.03 9.97 -3.26
N THR A 31 3.61 10.21 -4.50
CA THR A 31 2.55 11.18 -4.81
C THR A 31 1.18 10.52 -4.73
N ASN A 32 1.10 9.26 -5.16
CA ASN A 32 -0.07 8.39 -4.99
C ASN A 32 0.38 6.97 -4.68
N PRO A 33 -0.27 6.27 -3.75
CA PRO A 33 -0.12 4.83 -3.60
C PRO A 33 -0.53 4.11 -4.89
N ALA A 34 0.45 3.54 -5.59
CA ALA A 34 0.26 2.92 -6.89
C ALA A 34 1.05 1.61 -7.02
N PHE A 35 0.56 0.72 -7.89
CA PHE A 35 1.24 -0.50 -8.33
C PHE A 35 1.26 -0.53 -9.86
N ALA A 36 2.44 -0.71 -10.44
CA ALA A 36 2.61 -0.75 -11.90
C ALA A 36 1.92 0.44 -12.62
N TRP A 37 2.03 1.64 -12.03
CA TRP A 37 1.43 2.90 -12.46
C TRP A 37 -0.11 2.93 -12.44
N VAL A 38 -0.74 1.99 -11.74
CA VAL A 38 -2.18 2.01 -11.44
C VAL A 38 -2.35 2.49 -10.00
N ILE A 39 -3.07 3.59 -9.83
CA ILE A 39 -3.33 4.18 -8.51
C ILE A 39 -4.39 3.34 -7.80
N TYR A 40 -4.11 2.86 -6.59
CA TYR A 40 -5.06 2.11 -5.78
C TYR A 40 -5.59 2.89 -4.56
N LEU A 41 -4.97 4.01 -4.21
CA LEU A 41 -5.47 4.99 -3.25
C LEU A 41 -5.13 6.41 -3.71
N ASP A 42 -6.07 7.32 -3.53
CA ASP A 42 -5.88 8.74 -3.82
C ASP A 42 -5.01 9.39 -2.73
N GLY A 43 -3.75 9.69 -3.10
CA GLY A 43 -2.78 10.31 -2.20
C GLY A 43 -3.18 11.73 -1.77
N SER A 44 -3.88 12.49 -2.62
CA SER A 44 -4.35 13.84 -2.30
C SER A 44 -5.41 13.79 -1.21
N LYS A 45 -6.40 12.90 -1.34
CA LYS A 45 -7.40 12.69 -0.30
C LYS A 45 -6.77 12.26 1.03
N LEU A 46 -5.81 11.33 1.00
CA LEU A 46 -5.09 10.92 2.22
C LEU A 46 -4.38 12.10 2.91
N LEU A 47 -3.76 12.99 2.15
CA LEU A 47 -3.08 14.15 2.70
C LEU A 47 -4.04 15.23 3.22
N GLU A 48 -5.23 15.35 2.62
CA GLU A 48 -6.23 16.34 3.03
C GLU A 48 -7.02 15.92 4.27
N CYS A 49 -7.41 14.64 4.37
CA CYS A 49 -8.32 14.19 5.44
C CYS A 49 -7.63 13.57 6.66
N CYS A 50 -6.39 13.10 6.50
CA CYS A 50 -5.95 12.00 7.34
C CYS A 50 -4.56 12.21 7.93
N ILE A 51 -4.04 13.43 7.93
CA ILE A 51 -2.75 13.79 8.53
C ILE A 51 -2.97 14.33 9.93
N GLU A 52 -2.24 13.81 10.89
CA GLU A 52 -2.21 14.22 12.28
C GLU A 52 -0.80 14.58 12.72
N ASP A 53 -0.70 15.45 13.72
CA ASP A 53 0.57 15.72 14.39
C ASP A 53 0.79 14.68 15.50
N PHE A 54 1.99 14.14 15.60
CA PHE A 54 2.38 13.25 16.69
C PHE A 54 3.77 13.61 17.22
N GLU A 55 3.96 13.36 18.51
CA GLU A 55 5.23 13.61 19.18
C GLU A 55 6.14 12.37 19.10
N PHE A 56 7.38 12.59 18.68
CA PHE A 56 8.43 11.58 18.65
C PHE A 56 9.76 12.17 19.10
N GLU A 57 10.32 11.67 20.19
CA GLU A 57 11.60 12.13 20.75
C GLU A 57 11.70 13.65 20.91
N GLY A 58 10.61 14.32 21.33
CA GLY A 58 10.54 15.76 21.52
C GLY A 58 10.35 16.57 20.23
N TYR A 59 10.10 15.92 19.11
CA TYR A 59 9.77 16.57 17.84
C TYR A 59 8.32 16.33 17.48
N THR A 60 7.63 17.37 17.04
CA THR A 60 6.29 17.23 16.43
C THR A 60 6.47 16.85 14.96
N LEU A 61 5.92 15.70 14.58
CA LEU A 61 5.96 15.17 13.23
C LEU A 61 4.56 15.04 12.67
N LYS A 62 4.42 15.09 11.35
CA LYS A 62 3.17 14.81 10.64
C LYS A 62 3.18 13.36 10.13
N GLY A 63 2.10 12.66 10.40
CA GLY A 63 1.90 11.29 9.94
C GLY A 63 0.44 11.01 9.63
N LEU A 64 0.16 9.84 9.11
CA LEU A 64 -1.22 9.40 8.91
C LEU A 64 -1.90 9.15 10.26
N SER A 65 -3.20 9.42 10.33
CA SER A 65 -4.03 8.97 11.45
C SER A 65 -4.02 7.44 11.54
N ARG A 66 -4.33 6.89 12.72
CA ARG A 66 -4.36 5.44 12.92
C ARG A 66 -5.34 4.73 12.00
N GLU A 67 -6.47 5.35 11.74
CA GLU A 67 -7.48 4.88 10.81
C GLU A 67 -6.96 4.83 9.36
N ALA A 68 -6.23 5.86 8.96
CA ALA A 68 -5.61 5.91 7.63
C ALA A 68 -4.47 4.90 7.49
N GLU A 69 -3.66 4.69 8.54
CA GLU A 69 -2.64 3.64 8.57
C GLU A 69 -3.22 2.25 8.32
N VAL A 70 -4.38 1.92 8.93
CA VAL A 70 -5.08 0.66 8.67
C VAL A 70 -5.48 0.53 7.20
N VAL A 71 -6.07 1.59 6.63
CA VAL A 71 -6.53 1.58 5.24
C VAL A 71 -5.36 1.46 4.27
N VAL A 72 -4.27 2.20 4.52
CA VAL A 72 -3.06 2.17 3.69
C VAL A 72 -2.36 0.81 3.78
N SER A 73 -2.17 0.27 5.00
CA SER A 73 -1.52 -1.04 5.22
C SER A 73 -2.30 -2.16 4.52
N ALA A 74 -3.61 -2.26 4.75
CA ALA A 74 -4.45 -3.27 4.11
C ALA A 74 -4.45 -3.14 2.57
N SER A 75 -4.53 -1.92 2.06
CA SER A 75 -4.51 -1.67 0.61
C SER A 75 -3.15 -1.97 0.00
N HIS A 76 -2.06 -1.64 0.70
CA HIS A 76 -0.71 -1.96 0.27
C HIS A 76 -0.47 -3.47 0.18
N ALA A 77 -0.89 -4.23 1.21
CA ALA A 77 -0.80 -5.69 1.21
C ALA A 77 -1.57 -6.30 0.04
N VAL A 78 -2.82 -5.83 -0.22
CA VAL A 78 -3.70 -6.40 -1.25
C VAL A 78 -3.34 -5.95 -2.66
N TYR A 79 -3.13 -4.64 -2.90
CA TYR A 79 -3.01 -4.09 -4.26
C TYR A 79 -1.57 -3.91 -4.74
N LYS A 80 -0.58 -4.01 -3.84
CA LYS A 80 0.81 -3.84 -4.24
C LYS A 80 1.67 -5.06 -3.97
N GLU A 81 1.66 -5.57 -2.75
CA GLU A 81 2.61 -6.61 -2.36
C GLU A 81 2.06 -8.04 -2.57
N HIS A 82 0.76 -8.22 -2.50
CA HIS A 82 0.07 -9.53 -2.59
C HIS A 82 0.51 -10.52 -1.51
N ILE A 83 1.10 -9.99 -0.44
CA ILE A 83 1.59 -10.71 0.73
C ILE A 83 1.05 -10.00 1.97
N TYR A 84 0.60 -10.78 2.95
CA TYR A 84 0.17 -10.30 4.25
C TYR A 84 1.27 -10.56 5.28
N LEU A 85 1.74 -9.48 5.91
CA LEU A 85 2.87 -9.51 6.81
C LEU A 85 2.43 -9.37 8.27
N LEU A 86 3.36 -9.66 9.18
CA LEU A 86 3.14 -9.48 10.61
C LEU A 86 2.82 -8.01 10.97
N ILE A 87 3.43 -7.04 10.27
CA ILE A 87 3.13 -5.62 10.48
C ILE A 87 1.70 -5.28 10.06
N ASP A 88 1.22 -5.81 8.92
CA ASP A 88 -0.16 -5.59 8.46
C ASP A 88 -1.17 -6.18 9.46
N TYR A 89 -0.91 -7.41 9.93
CA TYR A 89 -1.71 -8.07 10.96
C TYR A 89 -1.85 -7.20 12.21
N PHE A 90 -0.74 -6.74 12.78
CA PHE A 90 -0.79 -5.94 14.00
C PHE A 90 -1.42 -4.57 13.79
N THR A 91 -1.18 -3.91 12.65
CA THR A 91 -1.79 -2.63 12.30
C THR A 91 -3.30 -2.76 12.24
N VAL A 92 -3.80 -3.75 11.49
CA VAL A 92 -5.24 -3.99 11.37
C VAL A 92 -5.84 -4.43 12.71
N LYS A 93 -5.24 -5.40 13.40
CA LYS A 93 -5.73 -5.90 14.70
C LYS A 93 -5.85 -4.80 15.74
N LYS A 94 -4.86 -3.91 15.81
CA LYS A 94 -4.76 -2.88 16.85
C LYS A 94 -5.67 -1.67 16.61
N TRP A 95 -5.83 -1.27 15.34
CA TRP A 95 -6.39 0.03 15.01
C TRP A 95 -7.65 -0.02 14.13
N LEU A 96 -8.06 -1.20 13.64
CA LEU A 96 -9.32 -1.32 12.91
C LEU A 96 -10.50 -0.99 13.84
N ASN A 97 -11.29 0.00 13.44
CA ASN A 97 -12.45 0.48 14.14
C ASN A 97 -13.50 1.00 13.12
N GLU A 98 -14.66 1.44 13.60
CA GLU A 98 -15.74 1.96 12.75
C GLU A 98 -15.32 3.15 11.89
N ARG A 99 -14.41 4.01 12.41
CA ARG A 99 -13.89 5.15 11.64
C ARG A 99 -13.01 4.69 10.49
N ALA A 100 -12.14 3.68 10.72
CA ALA A 100 -11.33 3.08 9.66
C ALA A 100 -12.20 2.41 8.59
N LEU A 101 -13.29 1.73 8.98
CA LEU A 101 -14.26 1.17 8.04
C LEU A 101 -14.92 2.25 7.19
N LYS A 102 -15.37 3.35 7.81
CA LYS A 102 -15.96 4.48 7.09
C LYS A 102 -14.95 5.12 6.13
N LEU A 103 -13.74 5.39 6.61
CA LEU A 103 -12.66 5.94 5.79
C LEU A 103 -12.31 5.03 4.62
N SER A 104 -12.32 3.70 4.83
CA SER A 104 -12.07 2.75 3.74
C SER A 104 -13.12 2.83 2.64
N ALA A 105 -14.38 3.09 2.98
CA ALA A 105 -15.44 3.31 2.01
C ALA A 105 -15.24 4.62 1.21
N GLU A 106 -14.87 5.70 1.90
CA GLU A 106 -14.59 7.01 1.30
C GLU A 106 -13.38 6.96 0.33
N LEU A 107 -12.39 6.12 0.64
CA LEU A 107 -11.18 5.91 -0.17
C LEU A 107 -11.30 4.74 -1.17
N GLY A 108 -12.46 4.11 -1.28
CA GLY A 108 -12.67 2.96 -2.18
C GLY A 108 -11.81 1.73 -1.82
N ALA A 109 -11.47 1.55 -0.54
CA ALA A 109 -10.59 0.49 -0.02
C ALA A 109 -11.31 -0.57 0.82
N GLU A 110 -12.66 -0.61 0.78
CA GLU A 110 -13.48 -1.52 1.61
C GLU A 110 -13.09 -3.00 1.44
N GLU A 111 -12.79 -3.41 0.20
CA GLU A 111 -12.48 -4.81 -0.07
C GLU A 111 -11.12 -5.21 0.50
N SER A 112 -10.13 -4.32 0.47
CA SER A 112 -8.84 -4.59 1.11
C SER A 112 -8.95 -4.75 2.62
N ILE A 113 -9.79 -3.94 3.28
CA ILE A 113 -10.07 -4.08 4.72
C ILE A 113 -10.77 -5.41 5.02
N LYS A 114 -11.77 -5.80 4.22
CA LYS A 114 -12.47 -7.10 4.40
C LYS A 114 -11.51 -8.27 4.28
N ILE A 115 -10.62 -8.23 3.28
CA ILE A 115 -9.60 -9.26 3.09
C ILE A 115 -8.65 -9.28 4.29
N ALA A 116 -8.11 -8.13 4.71
CA ALA A 116 -7.20 -8.04 5.84
C ALA A 116 -7.84 -8.53 7.15
N SER A 117 -9.11 -8.18 7.41
CA SER A 117 -9.87 -8.69 8.56
C SER A 117 -10.02 -10.20 8.53
N MET A 118 -10.42 -10.76 7.38
CA MET A 118 -10.53 -12.21 7.21
C MET A 118 -9.17 -12.93 7.41
N LEU A 119 -8.08 -12.34 6.90
CA LEU A 119 -6.75 -12.91 7.11
C LEU A 119 -6.33 -12.84 8.58
N ASN A 120 -6.70 -11.79 9.32
CA ASN A 120 -6.48 -11.72 10.76
C ASN A 120 -7.22 -12.87 11.49
N ASP A 121 -8.48 -13.14 11.14
CA ASP A 121 -9.25 -14.24 11.75
C ASP A 121 -8.57 -15.59 11.48
N LEU A 122 -8.00 -15.81 10.29
CA LEU A 122 -7.27 -17.03 9.96
C LEU A 122 -5.96 -17.16 10.75
N VAL A 123 -5.24 -16.05 10.98
CA VAL A 123 -4.04 -16.03 11.83
C VAL A 123 -4.42 -16.33 13.29
N GLU A 124 -5.45 -15.71 13.80
CA GLU A 124 -5.91 -15.89 15.19
C GLU A 124 -6.45 -17.31 15.47
N SER A 125 -7.08 -17.92 14.48
CA SER A 125 -7.51 -19.32 14.57
C SER A 125 -6.38 -20.34 14.39
N GLY A 126 -5.14 -19.89 14.10
CA GLY A 126 -4.02 -20.78 13.78
C GLY A 126 -4.11 -21.47 12.41
N SER A 127 -5.06 -21.03 11.58
CA SER A 127 -5.26 -21.60 10.24
C SER A 127 -4.30 -21.02 9.18
N MET A 128 -3.57 -19.95 9.53
CA MET A 128 -2.60 -19.29 8.65
C MET A 128 -1.40 -18.79 9.45
N GLU A 129 -0.21 -18.98 8.89
CA GLU A 129 1.06 -18.44 9.40
C GLU A 129 1.49 -17.23 8.58
N LEU A 130 2.19 -16.29 9.22
CA LEU A 130 2.73 -15.10 8.56
C LEU A 130 4.26 -15.21 8.41
N PRO A 131 4.85 -14.69 7.31
CA PRO A 131 4.20 -14.02 6.17
C PRO A 131 3.44 -15.00 5.27
N SER A 132 2.30 -14.58 4.73
CA SER A 132 1.47 -15.40 3.86
C SER A 132 1.09 -14.68 2.57
N ARG A 133 1.07 -15.40 1.45
CA ARG A 133 0.52 -14.87 0.21
C ARG A 133 -0.98 -14.78 0.29
N ILE A 134 -1.52 -13.66 -0.19
CA ILE A 134 -2.96 -13.49 -0.33
C ILE A 134 -3.45 -14.41 -1.45
N PRO A 135 -4.48 -15.25 -1.21
CA PRO A 135 -5.01 -16.17 -2.20
C PRO A 135 -5.39 -15.47 -3.51
N PRO A 136 -5.00 -16.01 -4.68
CA PRO A 136 -5.27 -15.38 -5.98
C PRO A 136 -6.74 -15.07 -6.24
N ALA A 137 -7.65 -15.90 -5.74
CA ALA A 137 -9.09 -15.66 -5.86
C ALA A 137 -9.55 -14.37 -5.14
N LEU A 138 -8.97 -14.10 -3.95
CA LEU A 138 -9.25 -12.87 -3.21
C LEU A 138 -8.66 -11.64 -3.92
N LEU A 139 -7.45 -11.76 -4.47
CA LEU A 139 -6.85 -10.70 -5.28
C LEU A 139 -7.70 -10.41 -6.52
N ALA A 140 -8.07 -11.44 -7.28
CA ALA A 140 -8.91 -11.28 -8.47
C ALA A 140 -10.24 -10.57 -8.14
N ARG A 141 -10.89 -10.96 -7.04
CA ARG A 141 -12.10 -10.30 -6.54
C ARG A 141 -11.82 -8.84 -6.17
N ALA A 142 -10.76 -8.57 -5.40
CA ALA A 142 -10.42 -7.21 -4.97
C ALA A 142 -10.18 -6.29 -6.16
N TYR A 143 -9.36 -6.72 -7.12
CA TYR A 143 -9.08 -5.95 -8.33
C TYR A 143 -10.32 -5.72 -9.19
N SER A 144 -11.16 -6.74 -9.36
CA SER A 144 -12.40 -6.62 -10.12
C SER A 144 -13.36 -5.62 -9.50
N LEU A 145 -13.59 -5.71 -8.19
CA LEU A 145 -14.47 -4.78 -7.48
C LEU A 145 -13.89 -3.36 -7.46
N LYS A 146 -12.58 -3.21 -7.28
CA LYS A 146 -11.91 -1.92 -7.36
C LYS A 146 -12.07 -1.30 -8.74
N PHE A 147 -11.86 -2.07 -9.82
CA PHE A 147 -12.05 -1.60 -11.19
C PHE A 147 -13.47 -1.14 -11.48
N LEU A 148 -14.47 -1.85 -10.94
CA LEU A 148 -15.88 -1.50 -11.16
C LEU A 148 -16.31 -0.23 -10.39
N LYS A 149 -15.78 -0.03 -9.18
CA LYS A 149 -16.25 1.00 -8.25
C LYS A 149 -15.41 2.27 -8.23
N ASP A 150 -14.10 2.16 -8.49
CA ASP A 150 -13.15 3.25 -8.34
C ASP A 150 -12.78 3.83 -9.71
N GLU A 151 -13.12 5.09 -9.92
CA GLU A 151 -12.90 5.79 -11.19
C GLU A 151 -11.41 6.03 -11.46
N GLU A 152 -10.64 6.42 -10.45
CA GLU A 152 -9.22 6.70 -10.58
C GLU A 152 -8.43 5.42 -10.87
N PHE A 153 -8.75 4.33 -10.18
CA PHE A 153 -8.18 3.01 -10.46
C PHE A 153 -8.48 2.58 -11.90
N ARG A 154 -9.73 2.72 -12.36
CA ARG A 154 -10.13 2.41 -13.72
C ARG A 154 -9.44 3.28 -14.75
N ALA A 155 -9.38 4.59 -14.53
CA ALA A 155 -8.73 5.54 -15.44
C ALA A 155 -7.21 5.30 -15.56
N THR A 156 -6.56 4.80 -14.51
CA THR A 156 -5.13 4.51 -14.50
C THR A 156 -4.79 3.07 -14.91
N SER A 157 -5.76 2.13 -14.92
CA SER A 157 -5.55 0.73 -15.30
C SER A 157 -4.86 0.49 -16.65
N PRO A 158 -5.08 1.29 -17.72
CA PRO A 158 -4.36 1.13 -18.97
C PRO A 158 -2.84 1.36 -18.85
N ASN A 159 -2.38 2.03 -17.78
CA ASN A 159 -0.96 2.20 -17.52
C ASN A 159 -0.25 0.87 -17.23
N LEU A 160 -0.99 -0.15 -16.74
CA LEU A 160 -0.44 -1.49 -16.53
C LEU A 160 0.17 -2.06 -17.83
N LEU A 161 -0.51 -1.91 -18.96
CA LEU A 161 0.02 -2.38 -20.25
C LEU A 161 1.29 -1.63 -20.64
N LYS A 162 1.32 -0.31 -20.43
CA LYS A 162 2.53 0.51 -20.67
C LYS A 162 3.66 0.11 -19.73
N TYR A 163 3.34 -0.20 -18.50
CA TYR A 163 4.31 -0.69 -17.53
C TYR A 163 4.88 -2.05 -17.94
N LEU A 164 4.06 -3.00 -18.38
CA LEU A 164 4.48 -4.35 -18.82
C LEU A 164 5.42 -4.33 -20.03
N ILE A 165 5.28 -3.35 -20.93
CA ILE A 165 6.13 -3.16 -22.11
C ILE A 165 7.47 -2.50 -21.73
N SER A 166 7.57 -1.86 -20.55
CA SER A 166 8.82 -1.24 -20.11
C SER A 166 9.84 -2.33 -19.71
N GLU A 167 11.11 -2.17 -20.12
CA GLU A 167 12.18 -3.16 -19.86
C GLU A 167 12.36 -3.52 -18.37
N ARG A 168 11.97 -2.61 -17.46
CA ARG A 168 12.07 -2.81 -16.01
C ARG A 168 10.95 -3.66 -15.44
N ALA A 169 9.79 -3.63 -16.06
CA ALA A 169 8.56 -4.21 -15.51
C ALA A 169 8.53 -5.73 -15.51
N GLY A 170 8.94 -6.35 -16.58
CA GLY A 170 8.93 -7.81 -16.70
C GLY A 170 9.73 -8.49 -15.58
N LYS A 171 10.91 -7.94 -15.26
CA LYS A 171 11.75 -8.44 -14.16
C LYS A 171 11.10 -8.19 -12.80
N ALA A 172 10.57 -6.99 -12.53
CA ALA A 172 9.97 -6.64 -11.25
C ALA A 172 8.71 -7.46 -10.95
N ILE A 173 7.84 -7.66 -11.93
CA ILE A 173 6.64 -8.49 -11.78
C ILE A 173 7.02 -9.96 -11.59
N PHE A 174 7.95 -10.48 -12.39
CA PHE A 174 8.42 -11.85 -12.25
C PHE A 174 8.98 -12.10 -10.83
N TRP A 175 9.84 -11.21 -10.34
CA TRP A 175 10.39 -11.31 -9.00
C TRP A 175 9.31 -11.23 -7.91
N ARG A 176 8.30 -10.36 -8.03
CA ARG A 176 7.20 -10.28 -7.07
C ARG A 176 6.32 -11.52 -7.04
N LEU A 177 6.07 -12.11 -8.20
CA LEU A 177 5.25 -13.32 -8.30
C LEU A 177 5.98 -14.59 -7.82
N THR A 178 7.31 -14.60 -7.88
CA THR A 178 8.12 -15.79 -7.54
C THR A 178 8.74 -15.74 -6.14
N ARG A 179 8.94 -14.56 -5.55
CA ARG A 179 9.51 -14.46 -4.20
C ARG A 179 8.53 -14.99 -3.14
N LYS A 180 9.09 -15.67 -2.13
CA LYS A 180 8.33 -16.23 -0.99
C LYS A 180 8.39 -15.35 0.26
N THR A 181 9.33 -14.42 0.31
CA THR A 181 9.58 -13.50 1.44
C THR A 181 10.04 -12.15 0.88
N TYR A 182 10.05 -11.13 1.71
CA TYR A 182 10.71 -9.86 1.43
C TYR A 182 12.22 -10.01 1.39
#